data_abe8107df1d60a230103826e879a3e47
#
_entry.id   abe8107df1d60a230103826e879a3e47
#
_cell.length_a   1.000
_cell.length_b   1.000
_cell.length_c   1.000
_cell.angle_alpha   90.00
_cell.angle_beta   90.00
_cell.angle_gamma   90.00
#
_symmetry.space_group_name_H-M   'P 1'
#
loop_
_entity.id
_entity.type
_entity.pdbx_description
1 polymer ?
#
loop_
_entity_poly.entity_id
_entity_poly.type
_entity_poly.pdbx_seq_one_letter_code
_entity_poly.pdbx_strand_id
1 'polypeptide(L)'
;MLTTPLLLYAFQKLTFTNLHSEINLNSGNNIYISRAIVIGWQSIGKTVSEILLKHGIETIILDNSKLNIKELRQRGIKALLGEPSNPKLLIKAGIETSEVIIIDIPNIKKSIDTTTVIMNKFPGRKIIVSATNIAHYKELSEIGATEIILEPHYSSLHVAEKALEAIGESTSEINKTINKFDDAWLHKLSNEK
;
A
#
# COMPACT_ATOMS: atom_id res chain seq x y z
N MET A 1 -17.38 -28.01 -28.24
CA MET A 1 -16.95 -26.61 -28.09
C MET A 1 -16.53 -26.33 -26.65
N LEU A 2 -15.28 -26.74 -26.25
CA LEU A 2 -14.76 -26.65 -24.88
C LEU A 2 -13.26 -26.29 -24.87
N THR A 3 -12.85 -25.34 -25.75
CA THR A 3 -11.42 -25.00 -25.90
C THR A 3 -11.03 -23.60 -25.40
N THR A 4 -12.00 -22.75 -25.08
CA THR A 4 -11.77 -21.34 -24.77
C THR A 4 -11.20 -21.05 -23.35
N PRO A 5 -11.61 -21.76 -22.27
CA PRO A 5 -11.05 -21.47 -20.93
C PRO A 5 -9.62 -21.94 -20.76
N LEU A 6 -9.23 -23.05 -21.40
CA LEU A 6 -7.87 -23.62 -21.29
C LEU A 6 -6.84 -22.78 -22.04
N LEU A 7 -7.23 -22.25 -23.20
CA LEU A 7 -6.40 -21.33 -24.00
C LEU A 7 -6.20 -19.98 -23.30
N LEU A 8 -7.25 -19.45 -22.67
CA LEU A 8 -7.13 -18.20 -21.87
C LEU A 8 -6.23 -18.42 -20.66
N TYR A 9 -6.37 -19.55 -19.97
CA TYR A 9 -5.51 -19.90 -18.83
C TYR A 9 -4.05 -20.10 -19.26
N ALA A 10 -3.83 -20.78 -20.39
CA ALA A 10 -2.48 -20.97 -20.95
C ALA A 10 -1.89 -19.63 -21.43
N PHE A 11 -2.69 -18.76 -22.04
CA PHE A 11 -2.25 -17.43 -22.49
C PHE A 11 -1.93 -16.52 -21.30
N GLN A 12 -2.75 -16.52 -20.24
CA GLN A 12 -2.45 -15.81 -18.99
C GLN A 12 -1.18 -16.35 -18.33
N LYS A 13 -0.98 -17.66 -18.32
CA LYS A 13 0.23 -18.29 -17.76
C LYS A 13 1.48 -17.99 -18.61
N LEU A 14 1.36 -17.97 -19.93
CA LEU A 14 2.45 -17.64 -20.86
C LEU A 14 2.81 -16.15 -20.87
N THR A 15 1.84 -15.25 -20.76
CA THR A 15 2.11 -13.81 -20.62
C THR A 15 2.71 -13.48 -19.25
N PHE A 16 2.29 -14.19 -18.18
CA PHE A 16 2.89 -14.06 -16.87
C PHE A 16 4.33 -14.61 -16.79
N THR A 17 4.63 -15.69 -17.52
CA THR A 17 5.97 -16.30 -17.53
C THR A 17 6.94 -15.59 -18.46
N ASN A 18 6.49 -15.00 -19.57
CA ASN A 18 7.37 -14.27 -20.48
C ASN A 18 7.71 -12.83 -20.03
N LEU A 19 6.96 -12.25 -19.06
CA LEU A 19 7.37 -11.00 -18.40
C LEU A 19 8.39 -11.25 -17.28
N HIS A 20 8.64 -12.51 -16.90
CA HIS A 20 9.52 -12.87 -15.78
C HIS A 20 10.89 -13.43 -16.19
N SER A 21 11.18 -13.58 -17.48
CA SER A 21 12.52 -13.94 -17.92
C SER A 21 13.39 -12.69 -18.02
N GLU A 22 14.39 -12.64 -17.16
CA GLU A 22 15.47 -11.67 -17.01
C GLU A 22 15.34 -10.68 -15.83
N ILE A 23 15.10 -11.17 -14.64
CA ILE A 23 15.63 -10.51 -13.47
C ILE A 23 16.71 -11.39 -12.86
N ASN A 24 17.92 -11.15 -13.35
CA ASN A 24 19.14 -11.70 -12.77
C ASN A 24 19.24 -11.24 -11.30
N LEU A 25 19.01 -12.17 -10.37
CA LEU A 25 19.04 -11.91 -8.91
C LEU A 25 20.47 -11.73 -8.37
N ASN A 26 21.46 -11.55 -9.24
CA ASN A 26 22.86 -11.31 -8.86
C ASN A 26 23.14 -9.80 -8.84
N SER A 27 23.35 -9.32 -7.61
CA SER A 27 24.20 -8.20 -7.21
C SER A 27 24.64 -7.25 -8.34
N GLY A 28 23.82 -6.26 -8.65
CA GLY A 28 24.18 -5.17 -9.51
C GLY A 28 23.31 -3.97 -9.18
N ASN A 29 23.76 -2.77 -9.46
CA ASN A 29 23.08 -1.49 -9.29
C ASN A 29 21.79 -1.34 -10.12
N ASN A 30 21.01 -2.40 -10.31
CA ASN A 30 19.78 -2.34 -11.08
C ASN A 30 18.70 -1.60 -10.29
N ILE A 31 18.32 -0.42 -10.78
CA ILE A 31 17.16 0.34 -10.30
C ILE A 31 15.92 -0.29 -10.94
N TYR A 32 14.93 -0.60 -10.13
CA TYR A 32 13.65 -1.07 -10.62
C TYR A 32 12.83 0.10 -11.18
N ILE A 33 12.04 -0.16 -12.21
CA ILE A 33 10.98 0.74 -12.64
C ILE A 33 9.71 0.20 -11.99
N SER A 34 9.06 1.03 -11.18
CA SER A 34 7.82 0.67 -10.51
C SER A 34 6.82 1.82 -10.58
N ARG A 35 5.53 1.48 -10.73
CA ARG A 35 4.45 2.45 -10.62
C ARG A 35 4.01 2.64 -9.18
N ALA A 36 4.10 1.57 -8.37
CA ALA A 36 3.77 1.60 -6.95
C ALA A 36 4.88 0.95 -6.11
N ILE A 37 5.16 1.55 -4.96
CA ILE A 37 6.02 0.97 -3.93
C ILE A 37 5.16 0.73 -2.70
N VAL A 38 5.16 -0.50 -2.19
CA VAL A 38 4.50 -0.84 -0.93
C VAL A 38 5.56 -1.15 0.11
N ILE A 39 5.55 -0.41 1.20
CA ILE A 39 6.48 -0.52 2.31
C ILE A 39 5.77 -1.17 3.48
N GLY A 40 6.17 -2.41 3.81
CA GLY A 40 5.54 -3.27 4.79
C GLY A 40 4.66 -4.34 4.14
N TRP A 41 4.86 -5.59 4.54
CA TRP A 41 4.10 -6.76 4.12
C TRP A 41 3.30 -7.31 5.31
N GLN A 42 2.48 -6.44 5.91
CA GLN A 42 1.53 -6.77 6.96
C GLN A 42 0.10 -6.88 6.37
N SER A 43 -0.93 -6.77 7.18
CA SER A 43 -2.31 -6.98 6.74
C SER A 43 -2.75 -6.04 5.61
N ILE A 44 -2.52 -4.73 5.78
CA ILE A 44 -2.91 -3.71 4.79
C ILE A 44 -1.99 -3.78 3.58
N GLY A 45 -0.67 -3.72 3.79
CA GLY A 45 0.30 -3.76 2.71
C GLY A 45 0.18 -5.01 1.85
N LYS A 46 -0.11 -6.17 2.46
CA LYS A 46 -0.38 -7.41 1.74
C LYS A 46 -1.62 -7.29 0.85
N THR A 47 -2.75 -6.86 1.40
CA THR A 47 -4.00 -6.73 0.67
C THR A 47 -3.89 -5.72 -0.47
N VAL A 48 -3.32 -4.53 -0.19
CA VAL A 48 -3.11 -3.49 -1.20
C VAL A 48 -2.21 -3.97 -2.32
N SER A 49 -1.09 -4.63 -1.98
CA SER A 49 -0.17 -5.18 -2.99
C SER A 49 -0.85 -6.22 -3.88
N GLU A 50 -1.65 -7.12 -3.30
CA GLU A 50 -2.37 -8.13 -4.07
C GLU A 50 -3.39 -7.52 -5.02
N ILE A 51 -4.08 -6.45 -4.61
CA ILE A 51 -5.03 -5.72 -5.44
C ILE A 51 -4.28 -5.02 -6.60
N LEU A 52 -3.21 -4.28 -6.31
CA LEU A 52 -2.43 -3.57 -7.31
C LEU A 52 -1.85 -4.54 -8.36
N LEU A 53 -1.26 -5.64 -7.91
CA LEU A 53 -0.72 -6.68 -8.79
C LEU A 53 -1.80 -7.33 -9.67
N LYS A 54 -3.00 -7.61 -9.12
CA LYS A 54 -4.14 -8.11 -9.91
C LYS A 54 -4.61 -7.14 -10.97
N HIS A 55 -4.47 -5.83 -10.73
CA HIS A 55 -4.74 -4.79 -11.71
C HIS A 55 -3.60 -4.57 -12.71
N GLY A 56 -2.54 -5.38 -12.67
CA GLY A 56 -1.41 -5.26 -13.59
C GLY A 56 -0.50 -4.06 -13.29
N ILE A 57 -0.59 -3.48 -12.08
CA ILE A 57 0.27 -2.36 -11.66
C ILE A 57 1.64 -2.92 -11.26
N GLU A 58 2.70 -2.43 -11.91
CA GLU A 58 4.07 -2.77 -11.51
C GLU A 58 4.36 -2.30 -10.09
N THR A 59 4.38 -3.25 -9.17
CA THR A 59 4.51 -3.00 -7.73
C THR A 59 5.77 -3.65 -7.19
N ILE A 60 6.53 -2.89 -6.41
CA ILE A 60 7.66 -3.40 -5.64
C ILE A 60 7.35 -3.31 -4.16
N ILE A 61 7.66 -4.38 -3.43
CA ILE A 61 7.45 -4.45 -1.99
C ILE A 61 8.79 -4.30 -1.27
N LEU A 62 8.82 -3.42 -0.28
CA LEU A 62 9.94 -3.27 0.66
C LEU A 62 9.53 -3.82 2.02
N ASP A 63 10.32 -4.72 2.57
CA ASP A 63 10.07 -5.25 3.92
C ASP A 63 11.41 -5.60 4.59
N ASN A 64 11.48 -5.47 5.91
CA ASN A 64 12.67 -5.82 6.69
C ASN A 64 12.66 -7.27 7.21
N SER A 65 11.59 -8.02 6.99
CA SER A 65 11.45 -9.43 7.36
C SER A 65 11.99 -10.34 6.25
N LYS A 66 13.01 -11.12 6.58
CA LYS A 66 13.54 -12.16 5.67
C LYS A 66 12.47 -13.18 5.28
N LEU A 67 11.55 -13.49 6.20
CA LEU A 67 10.47 -14.45 5.95
C LEU A 67 9.49 -13.91 4.91
N ASN A 68 9.05 -12.66 5.08
CA ASN A 68 8.15 -11.99 4.16
C ASN A 68 8.76 -11.92 2.74
N ILE A 69 10.02 -11.52 2.65
CA ILE A 69 10.72 -11.43 1.37
C ILE A 69 10.88 -12.80 0.71
N LYS A 70 11.13 -13.86 1.49
CA LYS A 70 11.20 -15.23 0.96
C LYS A 70 9.85 -15.65 0.38
N GLU A 71 8.75 -15.43 1.11
CA GLU A 71 7.38 -15.73 0.64
C GLU A 71 7.07 -14.98 -0.65
N LEU A 72 7.31 -13.66 -0.68
CA LEU A 72 7.06 -12.82 -1.86
C LEU A 72 7.81 -13.33 -3.11
N ARG A 73 9.09 -13.65 -2.95
CA ARG A 73 9.92 -14.16 -4.06
C ARG A 73 9.46 -15.52 -4.54
N GLN A 74 9.02 -16.42 -3.65
CA GLN A 74 8.44 -17.70 -4.03
C GLN A 74 7.14 -17.53 -4.83
N ARG A 75 6.41 -16.46 -4.60
CA ARG A 75 5.21 -16.09 -5.37
C ARG A 75 5.53 -15.31 -6.66
N GLY A 76 6.81 -15.11 -6.99
CA GLY A 76 7.25 -14.34 -8.16
C GLY A 76 7.06 -12.83 -8.03
N ILE A 77 6.86 -12.32 -6.81
CA ILE A 77 6.61 -10.90 -6.56
C ILE A 77 7.95 -10.18 -6.34
N LYS A 78 8.12 -9.03 -7.00
CA LYS A 78 9.32 -8.19 -6.86
C LYS A 78 9.38 -7.63 -5.43
N ALA A 79 10.42 -8.02 -4.68
CA ALA A 79 10.56 -7.60 -3.29
C ALA A 79 12.02 -7.38 -2.88
N LEU A 80 12.26 -6.33 -2.10
CA LEU A 80 13.55 -5.94 -1.58
C LEU A 80 13.57 -6.02 -0.05
N LEU A 81 14.60 -6.69 0.46
CA LEU A 81 14.87 -6.79 1.89
C LEU A 81 15.68 -5.59 2.36
N GLY A 82 15.24 -4.95 3.42
CA GLY A 82 16.03 -3.94 4.11
C GLY A 82 15.20 -2.95 4.92
N GLU A 83 15.87 -1.97 5.51
CA GLU A 83 15.22 -0.92 6.30
C GLU A 83 14.61 0.13 5.34
N PRO A 84 13.30 0.39 5.42
CA PRO A 84 12.62 1.28 4.48
C PRO A 84 13.05 2.75 4.56
N SER A 85 13.61 3.19 5.69
CA SER A 85 14.18 4.53 5.83
C SER A 85 15.54 4.70 5.16
N ASN A 86 16.09 3.64 4.54
CA ASN A 86 17.36 3.74 3.79
C ASN A 86 17.14 4.31 2.38
N PRO A 87 17.65 5.52 2.08
CA PRO A 87 17.43 6.13 0.76
C PRO A 87 17.97 5.31 -0.41
N LYS A 88 19.07 4.59 -0.23
CA LYS A 88 19.64 3.73 -1.29
C LYS A 88 18.70 2.58 -1.65
N LEU A 89 17.98 2.04 -0.66
CA LEU A 89 16.99 1.00 -0.89
C LEU A 89 15.77 1.56 -1.63
N LEU A 90 15.32 2.75 -1.26
CA LEU A 90 14.23 3.46 -1.93
C LEU A 90 14.56 3.77 -3.39
N ILE A 91 15.77 4.25 -3.67
CA ILE A 91 16.25 4.46 -5.05
C ILE A 91 16.25 3.13 -5.82
N LYS A 92 16.78 2.07 -5.21
CA LYS A 92 16.77 0.73 -5.83
C LYS A 92 15.34 0.24 -6.12
N ALA A 93 14.37 0.58 -5.29
CA ALA A 93 12.95 0.29 -5.51
C ALA A 93 12.31 1.14 -6.63
N GLY A 94 13.00 2.12 -7.17
CA GLY A 94 12.47 3.00 -8.22
C GLY A 94 11.60 4.13 -7.70
N ILE A 95 11.90 4.66 -6.50
CA ILE A 95 11.10 5.75 -5.91
C ILE A 95 11.04 6.99 -6.80
N GLU A 96 12.06 7.22 -7.62
CA GLU A 96 12.13 8.38 -8.51
C GLU A 96 11.15 8.29 -9.68
N THR A 97 10.71 7.07 -10.03
CA THR A 97 9.78 6.82 -11.13
C THR A 97 8.39 6.38 -10.64
N SER A 98 8.23 6.07 -9.35
CA SER A 98 6.96 5.62 -8.79
C SER A 98 5.92 6.73 -8.75
N GLU A 99 4.67 6.37 -9.03
CA GLU A 99 3.52 7.28 -8.99
C GLU A 99 2.94 7.39 -7.59
N VAL A 100 3.04 6.31 -6.79
CA VAL A 100 2.50 6.25 -5.44
C VAL A 100 3.36 5.38 -4.53
N ILE A 101 3.47 5.79 -3.28
CA ILE A 101 4.16 5.05 -2.22
C ILE A 101 3.14 4.78 -1.11
N ILE A 102 2.96 3.52 -0.79
CA ILE A 102 2.09 3.07 0.29
C ILE A 102 2.97 2.64 1.47
N ILE A 103 2.72 3.18 2.66
CA ILE A 103 3.47 2.87 3.87
C ILE A 103 2.55 2.21 4.89
N ASP A 104 2.80 0.92 5.16
CA ASP A 104 2.11 0.11 6.16
C ASP A 104 3.12 -0.48 7.14
N ILE A 105 3.61 0.36 8.06
CA ILE A 105 4.58 0.00 9.08
C ILE A 105 3.92 0.12 10.46
N PRO A 106 3.65 -0.99 11.17
CA PRO A 106 2.98 -0.97 12.47
C PRO A 106 3.74 -0.22 13.57
N ASN A 107 5.06 -0.18 13.48
CA ASN A 107 5.89 0.58 14.43
C ASN A 107 5.81 2.07 14.09
N ILE A 108 5.15 2.85 14.95
CA ILE A 108 4.89 4.29 14.78
C ILE A 108 6.18 5.05 14.47
N LYS A 109 7.22 4.87 15.28
CA LYS A 109 8.49 5.57 15.07
C LYS A 109 9.09 5.26 13.69
N LYS A 110 9.12 4.00 13.30
CA LYS A 110 9.65 3.61 11.98
C LYS A 110 8.79 4.12 10.82
N SER A 111 7.47 4.18 11.00
CA SER A 111 6.55 4.78 10.03
C SER A 111 6.87 6.26 9.84
N ILE A 112 6.99 7.01 10.93
CA ILE A 112 7.36 8.43 10.94
C ILE A 112 8.73 8.64 10.31
N ASP A 113 9.76 7.91 10.76
CA ASP A 113 11.13 8.02 10.24
C ASP A 113 11.16 7.76 8.71
N THR A 114 10.45 6.74 8.25
CA THR A 114 10.39 6.39 6.82
C THR A 114 9.69 7.48 6.02
N THR A 115 8.54 7.96 6.49
CA THR A 115 7.77 9.04 5.84
C THR A 115 8.61 10.31 5.76
N THR A 116 9.26 10.69 6.86
CA THR A 116 10.16 11.86 6.94
C THR A 116 11.30 11.78 5.93
N VAL A 117 11.95 10.61 5.83
CA VAL A 117 13.04 10.42 4.85
C VAL A 117 12.51 10.57 3.41
N ILE A 118 11.35 10.01 3.12
CA ILE A 118 10.78 10.10 1.77
C ILE A 118 10.39 11.55 1.45
N MET A 119 9.69 12.23 2.34
CA MET A 119 9.29 13.62 2.14
C MET A 119 10.48 14.56 1.92
N ASN A 120 11.55 14.39 2.70
CA ASN A 120 12.72 15.25 2.62
C ASN A 120 13.64 14.96 1.43
N LYS A 121 13.81 13.69 1.06
CA LYS A 121 14.77 13.29 0.02
C LYS A 121 14.15 13.10 -1.35
N PHE A 122 12.85 12.83 -1.41
CA PHE A 122 12.12 12.57 -2.65
C PHE A 122 10.84 13.41 -2.72
N PRO A 123 10.96 14.75 -2.71
CA PRO A 123 9.80 15.64 -2.66
C PRO A 123 8.88 15.44 -3.87
N GLY A 124 7.59 15.72 -3.68
CA GLY A 124 6.57 15.61 -4.72
C GLY A 124 6.07 14.18 -4.96
N ARG A 125 6.47 13.19 -4.14
CA ARG A 125 5.92 11.84 -4.21
C ARG A 125 4.55 11.77 -3.53
N LYS A 126 3.60 11.06 -4.13
CA LYS A 126 2.32 10.76 -3.48
C LYS A 126 2.51 9.67 -2.45
N ILE A 127 2.26 9.99 -1.20
CA ILE A 127 2.41 9.06 -0.08
C ILE A 127 1.03 8.79 0.52
N ILE A 128 0.67 7.52 0.60
CA ILE A 128 -0.48 7.01 1.36
C ILE A 128 0.10 6.24 2.54
N VAL A 129 -0.21 6.64 3.76
CA VAL A 129 0.34 6.01 4.95
C VAL A 129 -0.74 5.61 5.93
N SER A 130 -0.64 4.40 6.51
CA SER A 130 -1.53 3.95 7.57
C SER A 130 -1.13 4.55 8.91
N ALA A 131 -2.11 5.01 9.67
CA ALA A 131 -1.95 5.50 11.03
C ALA A 131 -2.74 4.62 12.00
N THR A 132 -2.10 4.21 13.09
CA THR A 132 -2.68 3.29 14.08
C THR A 132 -3.50 4.00 15.15
N ASN A 133 -3.31 5.32 15.33
CA ASN A 133 -4.04 6.16 16.28
C ASN A 133 -3.97 7.63 15.88
N ILE A 134 -4.72 8.47 16.60
CA ILE A 134 -4.82 9.91 16.31
C ILE A 134 -3.48 10.65 16.49
N ALA A 135 -2.67 10.28 17.50
CA ALA A 135 -1.36 10.91 17.68
C ALA A 135 -0.44 10.63 16.49
N HIS A 136 -0.39 9.37 16.03
CA HIS A 136 0.35 8.98 14.84
C HIS A 136 -0.15 9.72 13.57
N TYR A 137 -1.48 9.85 13.42
CA TYR A 137 -2.08 10.62 12.34
C TYR A 137 -1.60 12.09 12.33
N LYS A 138 -1.63 12.76 13.51
CA LYS A 138 -1.20 14.15 13.63
C LYS A 138 0.28 14.33 13.27
N GLU A 139 1.17 13.49 13.78
CA GLU A 139 2.59 13.53 13.42
C GLU A 139 2.83 13.34 11.91
N LEU A 140 2.15 12.39 11.28
CA LEU A 140 2.24 12.18 9.83
C LEU A 140 1.69 13.36 9.02
N SER A 141 0.64 14.02 9.52
CA SER A 141 0.08 15.23 8.92
C SER A 141 1.04 16.41 8.99
N GLU A 142 1.76 16.57 10.10
CA GLU A 142 2.79 17.60 10.26
C GLU A 142 3.99 17.39 9.33
N ILE A 143 4.34 16.13 9.05
CA ILE A 143 5.39 15.77 8.09
C ILE A 143 4.93 16.08 6.64
N GLY A 144 3.63 16.16 6.39
CA GLY A 144 3.06 16.48 5.08
C GLY A 144 2.78 15.25 4.20
N ALA A 145 2.49 14.09 4.80
CA ALA A 145 2.02 12.92 4.03
C ALA A 145 0.80 13.30 3.18
N THR A 146 0.72 12.79 1.95
CA THR A 146 -0.32 13.19 0.99
C THR A 146 -1.70 12.69 1.42
N GLU A 147 -1.76 11.46 1.91
CA GLU A 147 -2.97 10.80 2.37
C GLU A 147 -2.66 9.97 3.61
N ILE A 148 -3.46 10.09 4.65
CA ILE A 148 -3.26 9.35 5.90
C ILE A 148 -4.52 8.56 6.20
N ILE A 149 -4.41 7.24 6.25
CA ILE A 149 -5.52 6.34 6.54
C ILE A 149 -5.48 5.98 8.03
N LEU A 150 -6.39 6.53 8.81
CA LEU A 150 -6.53 6.15 10.22
C LEU A 150 -7.31 4.84 10.32
N GLU A 151 -6.59 3.73 10.51
CA GLU A 151 -7.14 2.37 10.49
C GLU A 151 -8.35 2.16 11.42
N PRO A 152 -8.31 2.57 12.71
CA PRO A 152 -9.45 2.40 13.61
C PRO A 152 -10.71 3.14 13.15
N HIS A 153 -10.56 4.30 12.52
CA HIS A 153 -11.69 5.08 12.03
C HIS A 153 -12.43 4.34 10.91
N TYR A 154 -11.72 3.96 9.84
CA TYR A 154 -12.33 3.27 8.71
C TYR A 154 -12.87 1.88 9.08
N SER A 155 -12.19 1.16 9.97
CA SER A 155 -12.72 -0.09 10.51
C SER A 155 -14.02 0.12 11.29
N SER A 156 -14.13 1.22 12.06
CA SER A 156 -15.33 1.56 12.81
C SER A 156 -16.50 1.93 11.90
N LEU A 157 -16.23 2.70 10.83
CA LEU A 157 -17.25 3.02 9.83
C LEU A 157 -17.81 1.75 9.17
N HIS A 158 -16.94 0.81 8.83
CA HIS A 158 -17.39 -0.46 8.25
C HIS A 158 -18.22 -1.31 9.22
N VAL A 159 -17.85 -1.35 10.49
CA VAL A 159 -18.67 -2.01 11.53
C VAL A 159 -20.04 -1.33 11.67
N ALA A 160 -20.09 0.02 11.67
CA ALA A 160 -21.36 0.76 11.71
C ALA A 160 -22.23 0.50 10.48
N GLU A 161 -21.64 0.45 9.29
CA GLU A 161 -22.32 0.05 8.06
C GLU A 161 -23.00 -1.33 8.21
N LYS A 162 -22.24 -2.34 8.65
CA LYS A 162 -22.77 -3.70 8.86
C LYS A 162 -23.84 -3.76 9.94
N ALA A 163 -23.74 -2.93 10.97
CA ALA A 163 -24.79 -2.84 12.00
C ALA A 163 -26.09 -2.26 11.44
N LEU A 164 -26.01 -1.20 10.65
CA LEU A 164 -27.17 -0.57 9.98
C LEU A 164 -27.83 -1.53 8.97
N GLU A 165 -27.04 -2.27 8.19
CA GLU A 165 -27.54 -3.33 7.31
C GLU A 165 -28.32 -4.40 8.11
N ALA A 166 -27.78 -4.84 9.25
CA ALA A 166 -28.38 -5.89 10.08
C ALA A 166 -29.73 -5.49 10.70
N ILE A 167 -29.96 -4.20 10.96
CA ILE A 167 -31.25 -3.69 11.45
C ILE A 167 -32.22 -3.30 10.34
N GLY A 168 -31.81 -3.48 9.06
CA GLY A 168 -32.69 -3.34 7.89
C GLY A 168 -32.73 -1.96 7.26
N GLU A 169 -31.75 -1.10 7.55
CA GLU A 169 -31.65 0.19 6.87
C GLU A 169 -31.33 0.03 5.38
N SER A 170 -31.79 0.97 4.58
CA SER A 170 -31.51 0.95 3.15
C SER A 170 -30.07 1.34 2.84
N THR A 171 -29.47 0.74 1.80
CA THR A 171 -28.11 1.07 1.35
C THR A 171 -27.92 2.57 1.09
N SER A 172 -28.95 3.26 0.61
CA SER A 172 -28.91 4.71 0.36
C SER A 172 -28.78 5.51 1.65
N GLU A 173 -29.56 5.19 2.68
CA GLU A 173 -29.48 5.88 3.99
C GLU A 173 -28.20 5.52 4.74
N ILE A 174 -27.73 4.28 4.63
CA ILE A 174 -26.44 3.86 5.19
C ILE A 174 -25.30 4.70 4.61
N ASN A 175 -25.18 4.73 3.29
CA ASN A 175 -24.13 5.50 2.60
C ASN A 175 -24.18 6.98 2.98
N LYS A 176 -25.36 7.58 3.00
CA LYS A 176 -25.55 8.98 3.39
C LYS A 176 -25.11 9.27 4.82
N THR A 177 -25.44 8.35 5.74
CA THR A 177 -25.11 8.49 7.16
C THR A 177 -23.62 8.33 7.38
N ILE A 178 -23.01 7.29 6.79
CA ILE A 178 -21.57 7.01 6.91
C ILE A 178 -20.75 8.16 6.31
N ASN A 179 -21.06 8.59 5.09
CA ASN A 179 -20.33 9.69 4.44
C ASN A 179 -20.42 10.99 5.23
N LYS A 180 -21.63 11.36 5.71
CA LYS A 180 -21.80 12.54 6.55
C LYS A 180 -21.00 12.49 7.85
N PHE A 181 -20.92 11.33 8.47
CA PHE A 181 -20.13 11.14 9.69
C PHE A 181 -18.62 11.24 9.38
N ASP A 182 -18.15 10.61 8.31
CA ASP A 182 -16.75 10.64 7.88
C ASP A 182 -16.30 12.07 7.57
N ASP A 183 -17.08 12.83 6.76
CA ASP A 183 -16.80 14.23 6.43
C ASP A 183 -16.70 15.12 7.68
N ALA A 184 -17.66 14.98 8.61
CA ALA A 184 -17.68 15.76 9.85
C ALA A 184 -16.48 15.42 10.75
N TRP A 185 -16.08 14.16 10.79
CA TRP A 185 -14.95 13.69 11.58
C TRP A 185 -13.61 14.18 11.00
N LEU A 186 -13.42 14.08 9.70
CA LEU A 186 -12.23 14.61 9.00
C LEU A 186 -12.09 16.12 9.20
N HIS A 187 -13.20 16.85 9.08
CA HIS A 187 -13.22 18.30 9.33
C HIS A 187 -12.82 18.65 10.77
N LYS A 188 -13.32 17.90 11.75
CA LYS A 188 -12.92 18.09 13.16
C LYS A 188 -11.43 17.82 13.35
N LEU A 189 -10.91 16.75 12.79
CA LEU A 189 -9.50 16.38 12.93
C LEU A 189 -8.54 17.40 12.30
N SER A 190 -8.95 18.04 11.19
CA SER A 190 -8.18 19.10 10.53
C SER A 190 -8.15 20.42 11.30
N ASN A 191 -9.18 20.69 12.12
CA ASN A 191 -9.32 21.95 12.89
C ASN A 191 -8.71 21.86 14.30
N GLU A 192 -8.30 20.69 14.75
CA GLU A 192 -7.62 20.50 16.05
C GLU A 192 -6.09 20.62 15.96
N LYS A 193 -5.60 21.46 15.01
CA LYS A 193 -4.16 21.80 14.85
C LYS A 193 -3.72 22.82 15.87
#